data_c0b83973a37e48c871809f6d88f93b4a
#
_entry.id   c0b83973a37e48c871809f6d88f93b4a
#
_cell.length_a   1.000
_cell.length_b   1.000
_cell.length_c   1.000
_cell.angle_alpha   90.00
_cell.angle_beta   90.00
_cell.angle_gamma   90.00
#
_symmetry.space_group_name_H-M   'P 1'
#
loop_
_entity.id
_entity.type
_entity.pdbx_description
1 polymer ?
#
loop_
_entity_poly.entity_id
_entity_poly.type
_entity_poly.pdbx_seq_one_letter_code
_entity_poly.pdbx_strand_id
1 'polypeptide(L)'
;VLLKRKAVKETASKKPVKATHQFKVKAPLLKEDEMICISGSGGVFNDWDKEKVLLLSKKDNWWTIELDLAKTVFPLGYKYGIYNITNKKFTRFEDGNNRLLLNEDGADAFTILHDGFAKLNNVNWKAAGVAIPVFSLRSKKSFGTGEFTDLNLLVDWAKTTGLKMIQLLPVNDTTATYSWKDSY
;
A
#
# COMPACT_ATOMS: atom_id res chain seq x y z
N VAL A 1 7.04 -7.10 -24.75
CA VAL A 1 5.96 -8.09 -24.86
C VAL A 1 4.96 -7.79 -23.78
N LEU A 2 3.81 -7.22 -24.16
CA LEU A 2 2.69 -6.91 -23.25
C LEU A 2 1.92 -8.22 -23.00
N LEU A 3 2.07 -8.78 -21.79
CA LEU A 3 1.26 -9.89 -21.35
C LEU A 3 -0.17 -9.41 -21.06
N LYS A 4 -1.12 -9.84 -21.89
CA LYS A 4 -2.56 -9.63 -21.65
C LYS A 4 -2.99 -10.36 -20.38
N ARG A 5 -3.41 -9.60 -19.36
CA ARG A 5 -4.06 -10.14 -18.15
C ARG A 5 -5.36 -10.82 -18.55
N LYS A 6 -5.52 -12.10 -18.22
CA LYS A 6 -6.83 -12.77 -18.22
C LYS A 6 -7.63 -12.18 -17.04
N ALA A 7 -8.73 -11.53 -17.34
CA ALA A 7 -9.68 -11.11 -16.32
C ALA A 7 -10.23 -12.35 -15.60
N VAL A 8 -10.00 -12.43 -14.30
CA VAL A 8 -10.69 -13.40 -13.45
C VAL A 8 -12.15 -12.96 -13.36
N LYS A 9 -13.08 -13.81 -13.77
CA LYS A 9 -14.52 -13.56 -13.64
C LYS A 9 -14.82 -13.39 -12.15
N GLU A 10 -15.30 -12.20 -11.80
CA GLU A 10 -15.86 -11.91 -10.49
C GLU A 10 -17.03 -12.87 -10.23
N THR A 11 -16.90 -13.69 -9.20
CA THR A 11 -18.06 -14.35 -8.60
C THR A 11 -18.86 -13.23 -7.92
N ALA A 12 -19.98 -12.87 -8.54
CA ALA A 12 -20.88 -11.86 -8.06
C ALA A 12 -21.35 -12.21 -6.65
N SER A 13 -20.82 -11.55 -5.64
CA SER A 13 -21.39 -11.52 -4.31
C SER A 13 -22.70 -10.75 -4.40
N LYS A 14 -23.77 -11.30 -3.83
CA LYS A 14 -25.09 -10.64 -3.72
C LYS A 14 -24.88 -9.23 -3.19
N LYS A 15 -25.37 -8.21 -3.92
CA LYS A 15 -25.32 -6.80 -3.50
C LYS A 15 -25.89 -6.68 -2.09
N PRO A 16 -25.17 -6.14 -1.12
CA PRO A 16 -25.73 -5.85 0.19
C PRO A 16 -26.85 -4.82 0.03
N VAL A 17 -27.91 -4.99 0.79
CA VAL A 17 -29.16 -4.21 0.68
C VAL A 17 -28.93 -2.72 0.94
N LYS A 18 -27.91 -2.32 1.70
CA LYS A 18 -27.43 -0.94 1.86
C LYS A 18 -26.09 -0.99 2.63
N ALA A 19 -24.96 -0.85 1.94
CA ALA A 19 -23.68 -0.69 2.62
C ALA A 19 -23.63 0.64 3.38
N THR A 20 -23.16 0.62 4.61
CA THR A 20 -23.00 1.80 5.46
C THR A 20 -21.54 2.25 5.54
N HIS A 21 -20.60 1.33 5.35
CA HIS A 21 -19.17 1.59 5.48
C HIS A 21 -18.38 1.06 4.30
N GLN A 22 -17.34 1.79 3.89
CA GLN A 22 -16.34 1.35 2.93
C GLN A 22 -14.96 1.36 3.60
N PHE A 23 -14.29 0.23 3.60
CA PHE A 23 -12.91 0.10 4.05
C PHE A 23 -11.98 0.24 2.85
N LYS A 24 -10.93 1.07 2.98
CA LYS A 24 -9.93 1.33 1.93
C LYS A 24 -8.53 1.21 2.49
N VAL A 25 -7.71 0.38 1.85
CA VAL A 25 -6.32 0.16 2.26
C VAL A 25 -5.40 0.02 1.05
N LYS A 26 -4.15 0.43 1.18
CA LYS A 26 -3.10 0.23 0.17
C LYS A 26 -2.23 -0.96 0.54
N ALA A 27 -1.88 -1.76 -0.46
CA ALA A 27 -0.95 -2.87 -0.31
C ALA A 27 -0.11 -3.03 -1.59
N PRO A 28 0.94 -2.21 -1.77
CA PRO A 28 1.71 -2.17 -3.01
C PRO A 28 2.64 -3.38 -3.21
N LEU A 29 2.95 -4.12 -2.14
CA LEU A 29 3.96 -5.19 -2.15
C LEU A 29 3.37 -6.60 -2.24
N LEU A 30 2.13 -6.74 -2.67
CA LEU A 30 1.50 -8.04 -2.89
C LEU A 30 2.07 -8.73 -4.13
N LYS A 31 2.18 -10.05 -4.08
CA LYS A 31 2.49 -10.89 -5.23
C LYS A 31 1.29 -10.97 -6.18
N GLU A 32 1.52 -11.50 -7.37
CA GLU A 32 0.47 -11.63 -8.40
C GLU A 32 -0.66 -12.59 -7.99
N ASP A 33 -0.34 -13.59 -7.17
CA ASP A 33 -1.26 -14.60 -6.64
C ASP A 33 -1.85 -14.24 -5.27
N GLU A 34 -1.61 -13.02 -4.79
CA GLU A 34 -2.08 -12.53 -3.49
C GLU A 34 -3.11 -11.42 -3.64
N MET A 35 -4.06 -11.40 -2.72
CA MET A 35 -5.03 -10.32 -2.57
C MET A 35 -5.26 -9.98 -1.10
N ILE A 36 -5.79 -8.80 -0.86
CA ILE A 36 -6.13 -8.37 0.50
C ILE A 36 -7.46 -8.98 0.90
N CYS A 37 -7.48 -9.45 2.13
CA CYS A 37 -8.69 -9.82 2.85
C CYS A 37 -8.79 -9.07 4.17
N ILE A 38 -9.97 -9.07 4.78
CA ILE A 38 -10.24 -8.51 6.10
C ILE A 38 -11.00 -9.54 6.93
N SER A 39 -10.67 -9.60 8.22
CA SER A 39 -11.40 -10.36 9.24
C SER A 39 -11.35 -9.62 10.56
N GLY A 40 -12.23 -9.93 11.47
CA GLY A 40 -12.34 -9.20 12.72
C GLY A 40 -13.39 -9.78 13.65
N SER A 41 -13.69 -9.04 14.70
CA SER A 41 -14.73 -9.39 15.69
C SER A 41 -16.13 -9.13 15.12
N GLY A 42 -17.09 -9.87 15.59
CA GLY A 42 -18.50 -9.78 15.22
C GLY A 42 -18.82 -10.51 13.92
N GLY A 43 -20.09 -10.86 13.76
CA GLY A 43 -20.56 -11.66 12.64
C GLY A 43 -20.32 -11.04 11.26
N VAL A 44 -20.22 -9.70 11.18
CA VAL A 44 -19.91 -8.98 9.93
C VAL A 44 -18.49 -9.30 9.40
N PHE A 45 -17.54 -9.57 10.29
CA PHE A 45 -16.17 -9.96 9.94
C PHE A 45 -15.90 -11.46 10.14
N ASN A 46 -16.96 -12.26 10.33
CA ASN A 46 -16.92 -13.70 10.56
C ASN A 46 -16.06 -14.13 11.78
N ASP A 47 -16.01 -13.30 12.84
CA ASP A 47 -15.41 -13.63 14.14
C ASP A 47 -14.00 -14.23 14.04
N TRP A 48 -13.13 -13.62 13.26
CA TRP A 48 -11.74 -14.04 13.04
C TRP A 48 -11.59 -15.41 12.34
N ASP A 49 -12.67 -15.93 11.72
CA ASP A 49 -12.61 -17.20 10.99
C ASP A 49 -11.73 -17.04 9.73
N LYS A 50 -10.59 -17.71 9.75
CA LYS A 50 -9.60 -17.67 8.67
C LYS A 50 -10.07 -18.36 7.39
N GLU A 51 -11.07 -19.20 7.47
CA GLU A 51 -11.66 -19.87 6.31
C GLU A 51 -12.73 -19.02 5.63
N LYS A 52 -13.29 -18.03 6.35
CA LYS A 52 -14.35 -17.15 5.89
C LYS A 52 -13.94 -15.69 5.82
N VAL A 53 -12.66 -15.42 5.55
CA VAL A 53 -12.18 -14.04 5.40
C VAL A 53 -12.89 -13.32 4.23
N LEU A 54 -13.16 -12.04 4.40
CA LEU A 54 -13.78 -11.23 3.37
C LEU A 54 -12.72 -10.69 2.42
N LEU A 55 -12.89 -10.92 1.13
CA LEU A 55 -11.93 -10.50 0.09
C LEU A 55 -12.23 -9.07 -0.36
N LEU A 56 -11.19 -8.25 -0.50
CA LEU A 56 -11.30 -6.89 -0.99
C LEU A 56 -11.12 -6.85 -2.51
N SER A 57 -11.84 -5.95 -3.16
CA SER A 57 -11.67 -5.65 -4.58
C SER A 57 -10.63 -4.57 -4.78
N LYS A 58 -9.77 -4.73 -5.80
CA LYS A 58 -8.78 -3.71 -6.16
C LYS A 58 -9.37 -2.73 -7.16
N LYS A 59 -9.37 -1.44 -6.78
CA LYS A 59 -9.74 -0.34 -7.66
C LYS A 59 -8.60 0.67 -7.64
N ASP A 60 -7.97 0.88 -8.78
CA ASP A 60 -6.76 1.70 -8.91
C ASP A 60 -5.64 1.21 -7.95
N ASN A 61 -5.18 2.08 -7.04
CA ASN A 61 -4.18 1.76 -6.03
C ASN A 61 -4.77 1.37 -4.66
N TRP A 62 -6.09 1.18 -4.57
CA TRP A 62 -6.78 0.86 -3.35
C TRP A 62 -7.41 -0.53 -3.39
N TRP A 63 -7.35 -1.21 -2.25
CA TRP A 63 -8.16 -2.37 -1.95
C TRP A 63 -9.37 -1.90 -1.16
N THR A 64 -10.56 -2.27 -1.59
CA THR A 64 -11.81 -1.77 -1.02
C THR A 64 -12.81 -2.88 -0.79
N ILE A 65 -13.60 -2.72 0.27
CA ILE A 65 -14.79 -3.54 0.54
C ILE A 65 -15.86 -2.65 1.16
N GLU A 66 -17.10 -2.90 0.79
CA GLU A 66 -18.26 -2.23 1.35
C GLU A 66 -19.03 -3.21 2.24
N LEU A 67 -19.37 -2.79 3.45
CA LEU A 67 -20.04 -3.60 4.46
C LEU A 67 -21.21 -2.83 5.07
N ASP A 68 -22.25 -3.56 5.46
CA ASP A 68 -23.35 -3.02 6.25
C ASP A 68 -23.06 -3.27 7.74
N LEU A 69 -22.80 -2.21 8.49
CA LEU A 69 -22.53 -2.23 9.92
C LEU A 69 -23.72 -1.71 10.76
N ALA A 70 -24.87 -1.41 10.15
CA ALA A 70 -26.01 -0.79 10.83
C ALA A 70 -26.56 -1.59 12.04
N LYS A 71 -26.31 -2.90 12.09
CA LYS A 71 -26.75 -3.78 13.17
C LYS A 71 -25.61 -4.34 14.02
N THR A 72 -24.44 -3.72 13.92
CA THR A 72 -23.23 -4.24 14.56
C THR A 72 -22.95 -3.53 15.87
N VAL A 73 -22.49 -4.27 16.88
CA VAL A 73 -22.12 -3.71 18.19
C VAL A 73 -20.66 -3.24 18.14
N PHE A 74 -20.42 -2.01 18.55
CA PHE A 74 -19.08 -1.41 18.66
C PHE A 74 -18.51 -1.54 20.07
N PRO A 75 -17.17 -1.56 20.26
CA PRO A 75 -16.15 -1.40 19.24
C PRO A 75 -15.91 -2.69 18.42
N LEU A 76 -15.53 -2.50 17.15
CA LEU A 76 -15.14 -3.61 16.26
C LEU A 76 -13.63 -3.66 16.10
N GLY A 77 -13.05 -4.81 16.43
CA GLY A 77 -11.65 -5.10 16.13
C GLY A 77 -11.53 -5.78 14.75
N TYR A 78 -10.61 -5.33 13.91
CA TYR A 78 -10.37 -5.95 12.60
C TYR A 78 -8.90 -5.90 12.20
N LYS A 79 -8.52 -6.72 11.23
CA LYS A 79 -7.20 -6.73 10.59
C LYS A 79 -7.33 -7.03 9.12
N TYR A 80 -6.42 -6.45 8.35
CA TYR A 80 -6.18 -6.91 7.00
C TYR A 80 -5.28 -8.14 7.00
N GLY A 81 -5.39 -8.91 5.95
CA GLY A 81 -4.57 -10.10 5.76
C GLY A 81 -4.32 -10.36 4.29
N ILE A 82 -3.49 -11.36 4.03
CA ILE A 82 -3.17 -11.87 2.71
C ILE A 82 -3.95 -13.15 2.47
N TYR A 83 -4.61 -13.22 1.34
CA TYR A 83 -5.26 -14.41 0.81
C TYR A 83 -4.57 -14.83 -0.48
N ASN A 84 -4.14 -16.10 -0.57
CA ASN A 84 -3.55 -16.65 -1.77
C ASN A 84 -4.65 -17.17 -2.71
N ILE A 85 -4.71 -16.62 -3.92
CA ILE A 85 -5.76 -16.91 -4.91
C ILE A 85 -5.57 -18.32 -5.49
N THR A 86 -4.33 -18.74 -5.70
CA THR A 86 -4.00 -20.04 -6.31
C THR A 86 -4.38 -21.19 -5.38
N ASN A 87 -4.01 -21.09 -4.11
CA ASN A 87 -4.27 -22.11 -3.09
C ASN A 87 -5.63 -21.97 -2.43
N LYS A 88 -6.33 -20.85 -2.69
CA LYS A 88 -7.62 -20.48 -2.07
C LYS A 88 -7.57 -20.53 -0.54
N LYS A 89 -6.48 -20.00 0.02
CA LYS A 89 -6.25 -20.03 1.49
C LYS A 89 -5.81 -18.68 2.02
N PHE A 90 -6.27 -18.40 3.23
CA PHE A 90 -5.73 -17.33 4.05
C PHE A 90 -4.27 -17.64 4.40
N THR A 91 -3.39 -16.66 4.23
CA THR A 91 -1.95 -16.81 4.48
C THR A 91 -1.55 -16.28 5.86
N ARG A 92 -1.80 -15.00 6.11
CA ARG A 92 -1.45 -14.33 7.37
C ARG A 92 -2.17 -13.00 7.52
N PHE A 93 -2.26 -12.52 8.74
CA PHE A 93 -2.69 -11.15 9.03
C PHE A 93 -1.54 -10.14 8.85
N GLU A 94 -1.91 -8.85 8.78
CA GLU A 94 -0.97 -7.74 8.91
C GLU A 94 -0.35 -7.71 10.32
N ASP A 95 0.83 -7.09 10.44
CA ASP A 95 1.55 -6.99 11.68
C ASP A 95 0.97 -5.89 12.61
N GLY A 96 1.37 -5.94 13.89
CA GLY A 96 0.95 -4.98 14.90
C GLY A 96 -0.38 -5.33 15.55
N ASN A 97 -0.98 -4.35 16.23
CA ASN A 97 -2.25 -4.52 16.94
C ASN A 97 -3.45 -4.55 15.98
N ASN A 98 -4.59 -5.03 16.46
CA ASN A 98 -5.85 -4.94 15.75
C ASN A 98 -6.22 -3.47 15.53
N ARG A 99 -6.78 -3.18 14.37
CA ARG A 99 -7.44 -1.91 14.13
C ARG A 99 -8.76 -1.88 14.87
N LEU A 100 -9.18 -0.71 15.31
CA LEU A 100 -10.43 -0.57 16.07
C LEU A 100 -11.31 0.47 15.38
N LEU A 101 -12.56 0.09 15.18
CA LEU A 101 -13.63 1.02 14.85
C LEU A 101 -14.46 1.22 16.12
N LEU A 102 -14.38 2.44 16.67
CA LEU A 102 -14.86 2.73 18.03
C LEU A 102 -16.33 3.14 18.07
N ASN A 103 -16.82 3.82 17.04
CA ASN A 103 -18.15 4.40 17.02
C ASN A 103 -18.91 4.01 15.76
N GLU A 104 -20.22 4.02 15.87
CA GLU A 104 -21.13 4.11 14.73
C GLU A 104 -21.21 5.58 14.33
N ASP A 105 -20.62 5.93 13.18
CA ASP A 105 -20.78 7.26 12.62
C ASP A 105 -22.19 7.37 12.07
N GLY A 106 -23.00 8.22 12.68
CA GLY A 106 -24.37 8.61 12.38
C GLY A 106 -25.18 7.74 11.41
N ALA A 107 -26.30 7.24 11.86
CA ALA A 107 -27.14 6.24 11.19
C ALA A 107 -27.52 6.52 9.71
N ASP A 108 -27.31 7.73 9.21
CA ASP A 108 -27.68 8.17 7.86
C ASP A 108 -26.47 8.49 6.96
N ALA A 109 -25.21 8.36 7.46
CA ALA A 109 -24.01 8.70 6.72
C ALA A 109 -23.31 7.44 6.17
N PHE A 110 -22.82 7.50 4.93
CA PHE A 110 -21.93 6.50 4.39
C PHE A 110 -20.48 6.83 4.80
N THR A 111 -19.87 5.97 5.62
CA THR A 111 -18.56 6.21 6.20
C THR A 111 -17.46 5.57 5.35
N ILE A 112 -16.42 6.32 5.02
CA ILE A 112 -15.24 5.82 4.30
C ILE A 112 -14.04 5.80 5.24
N LEU A 113 -13.54 4.60 5.53
CA LEU A 113 -12.37 4.37 6.37
C LEU A 113 -11.11 4.28 5.50
N HIS A 114 -10.24 5.28 5.61
CA HIS A 114 -8.95 5.31 4.94
C HIS A 114 -7.85 4.79 5.86
N ASP A 115 -7.55 3.51 5.76
CA ASP A 115 -6.61 2.81 6.65
C ASP A 115 -5.13 2.93 6.25
N GLY A 116 -4.84 3.77 5.27
CA GLY A 116 -3.47 3.99 4.80
C GLY A 116 -2.89 2.73 4.16
N PHE A 117 -1.83 2.20 4.74
CA PHE A 117 -1.17 0.97 4.25
C PHE A 117 -1.46 -0.21 5.17
N ALA A 118 -1.73 -1.38 4.58
CA ALA A 118 -1.69 -2.64 5.32
C ALA A 118 -0.24 -2.91 5.76
N LYS A 119 -0.06 -3.24 7.05
CA LYS A 119 1.27 -3.50 7.65
C LYS A 119 1.77 -4.89 7.30
N LEU A 120 1.91 -5.14 6.01
CA LEU A 120 2.38 -6.41 5.47
C LEU A 120 3.89 -6.37 5.36
N ASN A 121 4.60 -6.56 6.48
CA ASN A 121 6.05 -6.70 6.43
C ASN A 121 6.42 -7.89 5.54
N ASN A 122 6.98 -7.58 4.40
CA ASN A 122 7.54 -8.61 3.54
C ASN A 122 8.91 -8.99 4.12
N VAL A 123 8.91 -9.93 5.05
CA VAL A 123 10.12 -10.39 5.80
C VAL A 123 11.24 -10.78 4.85
N ASN A 124 10.92 -11.02 3.59
CA ASN A 124 11.86 -11.45 2.56
C ASN A 124 12.22 -10.33 1.56
N TRP A 125 11.72 -9.10 1.73
CA TRP A 125 12.13 -8.02 0.84
C TRP A 125 13.58 -7.63 1.16
N LYS A 126 14.46 -7.98 0.24
CA LYS A 126 15.87 -7.58 0.29
C LYS A 126 16.12 -6.65 -0.88
N ALA A 127 16.77 -5.54 -0.60
CA ALA A 127 17.14 -4.57 -1.61
C ALA A 127 18.56 -4.08 -1.37
N ALA A 128 19.28 -3.88 -2.45
CA ALA A 128 20.47 -3.06 -2.48
C ALA A 128 20.11 -1.72 -3.14
N GLY A 129 20.76 -0.66 -2.70
CA GLY A 129 20.57 0.67 -3.23
C GLY A 129 21.86 1.48 -3.18
N VAL A 130 21.80 2.69 -3.71
CA VAL A 130 22.88 3.66 -3.65
C VAL A 130 22.37 4.94 -3.01
N ALA A 131 23.19 5.53 -2.12
CA ALA A 131 22.97 6.86 -1.59
C ALA A 131 23.96 7.82 -2.27
N ILE A 132 23.45 8.90 -2.87
CA ILE A 132 24.27 9.78 -3.69
C ILE A 132 23.78 11.22 -3.63
N PRO A 133 24.67 12.22 -3.52
CA PRO A 133 24.33 13.60 -3.71
C PRO A 133 24.22 13.91 -5.21
N VAL A 134 23.21 14.69 -5.61
CA VAL A 134 22.97 15.04 -7.02
C VAL A 134 24.21 15.69 -7.64
N PHE A 135 24.86 16.59 -6.92
CA PHE A 135 26.05 17.32 -7.42
C PHE A 135 27.25 16.43 -7.77
N SER A 136 27.32 15.19 -7.27
CA SER A 136 28.39 14.23 -7.58
C SER A 136 28.20 13.48 -8.88
N LEU A 137 27.01 13.54 -9.46
CA LEU A 137 26.73 12.92 -10.75
C LEU A 137 27.53 13.60 -11.85
N ARG A 138 27.88 12.83 -12.89
CA ARG A 138 28.59 13.35 -14.07
C ARG A 138 28.01 12.68 -15.32
N SER A 139 27.69 13.49 -16.29
CA SER A 139 27.35 13.03 -17.64
C SER A 139 28.10 13.86 -18.68
N LYS A 140 28.02 13.43 -19.93
CA LYS A 140 28.61 14.20 -21.05
C LYS A 140 27.90 15.55 -21.29
N LYS A 141 26.72 15.74 -20.67
CA LYS A 141 25.90 16.94 -20.83
C LYS A 141 25.90 17.84 -19.60
N SER A 142 26.51 17.41 -18.49
CA SER A 142 26.57 18.23 -17.28
C SER A 142 27.58 19.37 -17.40
N PHE A 143 27.27 20.52 -16.84
CA PHE A 143 28.10 21.73 -16.81
C PHE A 143 29.18 21.70 -15.71
N GLY A 144 29.79 20.54 -15.47
CA GLY A 144 30.86 20.39 -14.48
C GLY A 144 30.42 19.97 -13.09
N THR A 145 29.12 20.06 -12.79
CA THR A 145 28.48 19.51 -11.60
C THR A 145 27.26 18.68 -11.99
N GLY A 146 26.84 17.75 -11.13
CA GLY A 146 25.67 16.92 -11.40
C GLY A 146 24.37 17.72 -11.32
N GLU A 147 23.46 17.40 -12.22
CA GLU A 147 22.16 18.05 -12.36
C GLU A 147 21.03 17.04 -12.16
N PHE A 148 19.81 17.51 -11.89
CA PHE A 148 18.64 16.64 -11.78
C PHE A 148 18.38 15.83 -13.05
N THR A 149 18.75 16.32 -14.21
CA THR A 149 18.66 15.60 -15.49
C THR A 149 19.54 14.36 -15.54
N ASP A 150 20.65 14.34 -14.79
CA ASP A 150 21.58 13.21 -14.70
C ASP A 150 20.97 12.02 -13.92
N LEU A 151 19.92 12.27 -13.12
CA LEU A 151 19.19 11.21 -12.43
C LEU A 151 18.57 10.19 -13.37
N ASN A 152 18.20 10.58 -14.59
CA ASN A 152 17.69 9.63 -15.58
C ASN A 152 18.71 8.54 -15.89
N LEU A 153 19.97 8.94 -16.09
CA LEU A 153 21.07 8.01 -16.36
C LEU A 153 21.37 7.14 -15.13
N LEU A 154 21.28 7.71 -13.92
CA LEU A 154 21.44 6.97 -12.68
C LEU A 154 20.34 5.91 -12.49
N VAL A 155 19.09 6.25 -12.82
CA VAL A 155 17.95 5.30 -12.75
C VAL A 155 18.13 4.17 -13.75
N ASP A 156 18.55 4.48 -14.99
CA ASP A 156 18.81 3.47 -16.01
C ASP A 156 19.96 2.53 -15.60
N TRP A 157 21.01 3.09 -15.04
CA TRP A 157 22.13 2.31 -14.48
C TRP A 157 21.66 1.44 -13.32
N ALA A 158 20.93 1.98 -12.36
CA ALA A 158 20.40 1.24 -11.22
C ALA A 158 19.50 0.06 -11.68
N LYS A 159 18.64 0.30 -12.67
CA LYS A 159 17.80 -0.75 -13.28
C LYS A 159 18.67 -1.85 -13.91
N THR A 160 19.70 -1.49 -14.64
CA THR A 160 20.60 -2.44 -15.33
C THR A 160 21.41 -3.27 -14.33
N THR A 161 21.83 -2.67 -13.21
CA THR A 161 22.61 -3.35 -12.16
C THR A 161 21.74 -4.07 -11.13
N GLY A 162 20.41 -4.00 -11.26
CA GLY A 162 19.48 -4.68 -10.35
C GLY A 162 19.27 -3.99 -9.01
N LEU A 163 19.76 -2.75 -8.84
CA LEU A 163 19.48 -1.94 -7.66
C LEU A 163 17.99 -1.62 -7.56
N LYS A 164 17.46 -1.60 -6.35
CA LYS A 164 16.03 -1.40 -6.08
C LYS A 164 15.71 -0.07 -5.42
N MET A 165 16.75 0.65 -5.00
CA MET A 165 16.60 1.91 -4.27
C MET A 165 17.71 2.89 -4.66
N ILE A 166 17.33 4.15 -4.83
CA ILE A 166 18.25 5.28 -4.93
C ILE A 166 17.83 6.26 -3.84
N GLN A 167 18.75 6.57 -2.95
CA GLN A 167 18.58 7.60 -1.93
C GLN A 167 19.34 8.85 -2.39
N LEU A 168 18.62 9.93 -2.62
CA LEU A 168 19.24 11.22 -2.84
C LEU A 168 19.57 11.85 -1.48
N LEU A 169 20.79 12.33 -1.31
CA LEU A 169 21.13 13.15 -0.17
C LEU A 169 20.41 14.49 -0.26
N PRO A 170 20.22 15.19 0.87
CA PRO A 170 19.49 16.47 0.88
C PRO A 170 20.02 17.42 -0.20
N VAL A 171 19.08 17.99 -0.95
CA VAL A 171 19.35 19.04 -1.95
C VAL A 171 18.73 20.29 -1.40
N ASN A 172 19.55 21.15 -0.81
CA ASN A 172 19.11 22.42 -0.26
C ASN A 172 19.53 23.54 -1.20
N ASP A 173 18.71 24.57 -1.28
CA ASP A 173 19.12 25.82 -1.89
C ASP A 173 20.20 26.47 -1.04
N THR A 174 21.19 27.01 -1.68
CA THR A 174 22.25 27.74 -1.01
C THR A 174 21.78 29.15 -0.78
N THR A 175 21.45 29.49 0.45
CA THR A 175 21.40 30.87 0.97
C THR A 175 20.19 31.73 0.61
N ALA A 176 19.15 31.66 1.42
CA ALA A 176 18.23 32.79 1.56
C ALA A 176 18.92 34.02 2.23
N THR A 177 20.01 33.82 3.00
CA THR A 177 20.65 34.88 3.79
C THR A 177 22.09 35.17 3.39
N TYR A 178 22.61 34.56 2.31
CA TYR A 178 24.02 34.66 1.90
C TYR A 178 25.02 34.19 2.96
N SER A 179 24.58 33.36 3.89
CA SER A 179 25.43 32.80 4.96
C SER A 179 25.68 31.32 4.69
N TRP A 180 26.94 30.89 4.79
CA TRP A 180 27.33 29.49 4.71
C TRP A 180 26.62 28.60 5.75
N LYS A 181 26.04 29.19 6.80
CA LYS A 181 25.31 28.49 7.85
C LYS A 181 23.94 27.98 7.37
N ASP A 182 23.44 28.43 6.23
CA ASP A 182 22.14 28.08 5.70
C ASP A 182 22.22 26.91 4.70
N SER A 183 23.44 26.45 4.36
CA SER A 183 23.64 25.27 3.53
C SER A 183 23.96 24.04 4.38
N TYR A 184 23.02 23.14 4.44
CA TYR A 184 23.19 21.83 5.06
C TYR A 184 23.22 20.75 3.98
#